data_64328e29345763f738482428f8bbcb10
#
_entry.id   64328e29345763f738482428f8bbcb10
#
_cell.length_a   1.000
_cell.length_b   1.000
_cell.length_c   1.000
_cell.angle_alpha   90.00
_cell.angle_beta   90.00
_cell.angle_gamma   90.00
#
_symmetry.space_group_name_H-M   'P 1'
#
loop_
_entity.id
_entity.type
_entity.pdbx_description
1 polymer ?
#
loop_
_entity_poly.entity_id
_entity_poly.type
_entity_poly.pdbx_seq_one_letter_code
_entity_poly.pdbx_strand_id
1 'polypeptide(L)'
;FELPYEPGMTVSAELAYEIEAPYCQPHAREVLAEQPTFDTEEMPPHVVFTPYLRALAKEIVGDETNPLLKARKIYDFITTQAVYRYMPPYLTVTNLPEYFMSGLRGDCGVQAITFITLCRLCGIPAKWQAGLYTKPDDAGHHDWARFYIAPYGWLYADCSFGGSAFRAGDLDRWNFYFGNLEPWRLPMCSDFQQEFNPPRRFIRYDPYDKIGRASCRERVEILRSP
;
A
#
# COMPACT_ATOMS: atom_id res chain seq x y z
N PHE A 1 15.40 0.06 -21.06
CA PHE A 1 16.58 0.37 -21.87
C PHE A 1 17.51 -0.84 -21.86
N GLU A 2 18.00 -1.23 -23.01
CA GLU A 2 19.11 -2.21 -23.14
C GLU A 2 20.35 -1.44 -23.58
N LEU A 3 21.39 -1.52 -22.78
CA LEU A 3 22.68 -0.92 -23.09
C LEU A 3 23.78 -1.98 -23.06
N PRO A 4 24.72 -1.97 -24.00
CA PRO A 4 25.90 -2.82 -23.91
C PRO A 4 26.68 -2.46 -22.64
N TYR A 5 27.01 -3.46 -21.83
CA TYR A 5 27.77 -3.25 -20.60
C TYR A 5 29.26 -3.44 -20.86
N GLU A 6 30.06 -2.45 -20.45
CA GLU A 6 31.51 -2.55 -20.38
C GLU A 6 31.97 -2.38 -18.91
N PRO A 7 32.97 -3.13 -18.43
CA PRO A 7 33.49 -2.97 -17.08
C PRO A 7 33.97 -1.55 -16.82
N GLY A 8 33.45 -0.93 -15.75
CA GLY A 8 33.75 0.47 -15.41
C GLY A 8 32.82 1.51 -16.05
N MET A 9 31.86 1.10 -16.86
CA MET A 9 30.84 1.98 -17.43
C MET A 9 29.93 2.55 -16.33
N THR A 10 29.77 3.88 -16.32
CA THR A 10 28.75 4.56 -15.52
C THR A 10 27.56 4.88 -16.42
N VAL A 11 26.38 4.46 -16.00
CA VAL A 11 25.13 4.78 -16.68
C VAL A 11 24.33 5.73 -15.78
N SER A 12 23.90 6.85 -16.34
CA SER A 12 22.95 7.76 -15.70
C SER A 12 21.64 7.79 -16.47
N ALA A 13 20.53 7.88 -15.77
CA ALA A 13 19.22 8.08 -16.35
C ALA A 13 18.52 9.22 -15.59
N GLU A 14 17.82 10.06 -16.34
CA GLU A 14 16.98 11.12 -15.79
C GLU A 14 15.51 10.77 -16.08
N LEU A 15 14.67 10.87 -15.07
CA LEU A 15 13.24 10.69 -15.18
C LEU A 15 12.54 11.95 -14.67
N ALA A 16 11.84 12.65 -15.57
CA ALA A 16 10.94 13.73 -15.22
C ALA A 16 9.52 13.21 -15.08
N TYR A 17 8.80 13.63 -14.06
CA TYR A 17 7.42 13.22 -13.80
C TYR A 17 6.61 14.36 -13.19
N GLU A 18 5.31 14.32 -13.39
CA GLU A 18 4.32 15.18 -12.74
C GLU A 18 3.36 14.30 -11.96
N ILE A 19 3.07 14.68 -10.72
CA ILE A 19 2.17 13.95 -9.84
C ILE A 19 0.93 14.80 -9.59
N GLU A 20 -0.23 14.30 -9.98
CA GLU A 20 -1.52 14.83 -9.62
C GLU A 20 -2.14 13.99 -8.49
N ALA A 21 -2.61 14.66 -7.43
CA ALA A 21 -3.30 14.04 -6.31
C ALA A 21 -4.63 14.75 -6.06
N PRO A 22 -5.68 14.44 -6.84
CA PRO A 22 -6.98 15.03 -6.65
C PRO A 22 -7.54 14.65 -5.28
N TYR A 23 -8.02 15.65 -4.54
CA TYR A 23 -8.67 15.42 -3.25
C TYR A 23 -10.07 14.86 -3.44
N CYS A 24 -10.39 13.82 -2.70
CA CYS A 24 -11.71 13.21 -2.65
C CYS A 24 -12.21 13.12 -1.22
N GLN A 25 -13.43 13.56 -0.96
CA GLN A 25 -14.09 13.39 0.32
C GLN A 25 -15.31 12.47 0.14
N PRO A 26 -15.15 11.15 0.27
CA PRO A 26 -16.23 10.22 0.04
C PRO A 26 -17.26 10.25 1.18
N HIS A 27 -18.54 10.24 0.82
CA HIS A 27 -19.66 10.21 1.75
C HIS A 27 -20.41 8.88 1.66
N ALA A 28 -20.64 8.23 2.80
CA ALA A 28 -21.31 6.93 2.86
C ALA A 28 -22.70 6.92 2.21
N ARG A 29 -23.43 8.03 2.29
CA ARG A 29 -24.78 8.18 1.69
C ARG A 29 -24.78 8.17 0.15
N GLU A 30 -23.63 8.42 -0.48
CA GLU A 30 -23.47 8.50 -1.93
C GLU A 30 -22.94 7.20 -2.53
N VAL A 31 -22.57 6.26 -1.67
CA VAL A 31 -22.05 4.95 -2.09
C VAL A 31 -23.17 4.16 -2.75
N LEU A 32 -22.89 3.65 -3.95
CA LEU A 32 -23.87 2.82 -4.68
C LEU A 32 -24.04 1.47 -3.99
N ALA A 33 -25.26 0.95 -4.03
CA ALA A 33 -25.57 -0.38 -3.48
C ALA A 33 -24.86 -1.50 -4.26
N GLU A 34 -24.73 -1.33 -5.58
CA GLU A 34 -24.03 -2.26 -6.45
C GLU A 34 -22.53 -1.85 -6.53
N GLN A 35 -21.67 -2.78 -6.17
CA GLN A 35 -20.21 -2.63 -6.19
C GLN A 35 -19.60 -3.66 -7.14
N PRO A 36 -18.48 -3.32 -7.82
CA PRO A 36 -17.80 -4.28 -8.67
C PRO A 36 -17.14 -5.40 -7.85
N THR A 37 -16.83 -6.50 -8.51
CA THR A 37 -16.25 -7.71 -7.91
C THR A 37 -14.83 -8.02 -8.39
N PHE A 38 -14.22 -7.18 -9.21
CA PHE A 38 -12.81 -7.33 -9.61
C PHE A 38 -11.91 -7.11 -8.38
N ASP A 39 -10.72 -7.69 -8.39
CA ASP A 39 -9.71 -7.53 -7.32
C ASP A 39 -10.23 -7.80 -5.90
N THR A 40 -11.13 -8.76 -5.77
CA THR A 40 -11.69 -9.24 -4.50
C THR A 40 -11.24 -10.67 -4.16
N GLU A 41 -10.49 -11.32 -5.04
CA GLU A 41 -10.02 -12.70 -4.89
C GLU A 41 -8.76 -12.76 -4.02
N GLU A 42 -8.43 -13.98 -3.61
CA GLU A 42 -7.13 -14.28 -3.00
C GLU A 42 -5.98 -14.04 -3.98
N MET A 43 -4.81 -13.70 -3.44
CA MET A 43 -3.55 -13.59 -4.16
C MET A 43 -2.42 -14.15 -3.29
N PRO A 44 -2.24 -15.48 -3.32
CA PRO A 44 -1.19 -16.15 -2.55
C PRO A 44 0.22 -15.63 -2.90
N PRO A 45 1.17 -15.70 -1.96
CA PRO A 45 1.06 -16.35 -0.65
C PRO A 45 0.48 -15.48 0.46
N HIS A 46 0.33 -14.16 0.29
CA HIS A 46 0.03 -13.26 1.39
C HIS A 46 -1.43 -12.80 1.45
N VAL A 47 -2.10 -12.61 0.32
CA VAL A 47 -3.54 -12.31 0.31
C VAL A 47 -4.30 -13.63 0.31
N VAL A 48 -4.42 -14.24 1.47
CA VAL A 48 -5.06 -15.55 1.67
C VAL A 48 -6.16 -15.42 2.73
N PHE A 49 -7.33 -15.96 2.44
CA PHE A 49 -8.53 -15.85 3.27
C PHE A 49 -8.61 -16.98 4.30
N THR A 50 -7.69 -16.98 5.25
CA THR A 50 -7.67 -17.97 6.31
C THR A 50 -8.91 -17.88 7.21
N PRO A 51 -9.28 -18.96 7.91
CA PRO A 51 -10.38 -18.92 8.87
C PRO A 51 -10.20 -17.82 9.94
N TYR A 52 -8.98 -17.59 10.38
CA TYR A 52 -8.65 -16.54 11.33
C TYR A 52 -8.93 -15.14 10.76
N LEU A 53 -8.43 -14.84 9.57
CA LEU A 53 -8.64 -13.53 8.93
C LEU A 53 -10.11 -13.28 8.55
N ARG A 54 -10.87 -14.34 8.20
CA ARG A 54 -12.32 -14.24 7.99
C ARG A 54 -13.05 -13.87 9.27
N ALA A 55 -12.70 -14.51 10.39
CA ALA A 55 -13.29 -14.20 11.68
C ALA A 55 -12.96 -12.76 12.12
N LEU A 56 -11.71 -12.37 11.97
CA LEU A 56 -11.23 -11.02 12.27
C LEU A 56 -11.94 -9.96 11.42
N ALA A 57 -12.04 -10.15 10.11
CA ALA A 57 -12.74 -9.21 9.24
C ALA A 57 -14.20 -9.02 9.70
N LYS A 58 -14.89 -10.11 10.04
CA LYS A 58 -16.25 -10.07 10.56
C LYS A 58 -16.34 -9.35 11.92
N GLU A 59 -15.38 -9.56 12.81
CA GLU A 59 -15.30 -8.88 14.10
C GLU A 59 -15.13 -7.36 13.92
N ILE A 60 -14.22 -6.95 13.03
CA ILE A 60 -13.93 -5.52 12.77
C ILE A 60 -15.15 -4.82 12.16
N VAL A 61 -15.73 -5.39 11.12
CA VAL A 61 -16.81 -4.73 10.39
C VAL A 61 -18.17 -4.90 11.07
N GLY A 62 -18.37 -6.00 11.81
CA GLY A 62 -19.66 -6.33 12.44
C GLY A 62 -20.79 -6.48 11.40
N ASP A 63 -21.91 -5.85 11.66
CA ASP A 63 -23.09 -5.85 10.79
C ASP A 63 -23.11 -4.68 9.78
N GLU A 64 -21.98 -3.97 9.62
CA GLU A 64 -21.89 -2.88 8.65
C GLU A 64 -22.07 -3.40 7.23
N THR A 65 -22.94 -2.76 6.45
CA THR A 65 -23.24 -3.13 5.06
C THR A 65 -22.60 -2.21 4.05
N ASN A 66 -22.37 -0.93 4.40
CA ASN A 66 -21.80 0.06 3.51
C ASN A 66 -20.29 -0.20 3.27
N PRO A 67 -19.85 -0.43 2.04
CA PRO A 67 -18.45 -0.80 1.76
C PRO A 67 -17.45 0.29 2.15
N LEU A 68 -17.80 1.56 2.05
CA LEU A 68 -16.92 2.65 2.50
C LEU A 68 -16.73 2.62 4.02
N LEU A 69 -17.81 2.39 4.77
CA LEU A 69 -17.75 2.31 6.23
C LEU A 69 -17.04 1.03 6.70
N LYS A 70 -17.18 -0.09 5.98
CA LYS A 70 -16.36 -1.29 6.23
C LYS A 70 -14.88 -1.00 6.05
N ALA A 71 -14.50 -0.39 4.93
CA ALA A 71 -13.11 -0.01 4.68
C ALA A 71 -12.59 0.96 5.75
N ARG A 72 -13.43 1.91 6.19
CA ARG A 72 -13.09 2.83 7.27
C ARG A 72 -12.82 2.10 8.59
N LYS A 73 -13.67 1.18 8.99
CA LYS A 73 -13.47 0.37 10.21
C LYS A 73 -12.16 -0.43 10.16
N ILE A 74 -11.84 -1.01 8.99
CA ILE A 74 -10.57 -1.73 8.80
C ILE A 74 -9.37 -0.77 8.92
N TYR A 75 -9.45 0.40 8.30
CA TYR A 75 -8.43 1.44 8.40
C TYR A 75 -8.24 1.89 9.84
N ASP A 76 -9.33 2.20 10.55
CA ASP A 76 -9.31 2.63 11.94
C ASP A 76 -8.67 1.56 12.83
N PHE A 77 -9.07 0.30 12.67
CA PHE A 77 -8.49 -0.82 13.41
C PHE A 77 -6.98 -0.90 13.23
N ILE A 78 -6.49 -0.86 12.00
CA ILE A 78 -5.05 -0.94 11.73
C ILE A 78 -4.34 0.30 12.28
N THR A 79 -4.79 1.49 11.96
CA THR A 79 -4.08 2.74 12.27
C THR A 79 -4.04 3.09 13.74
N THR A 80 -5.05 2.70 14.50
CA THR A 80 -5.11 2.97 15.94
C THR A 80 -4.32 1.98 16.78
N GLN A 81 -4.06 0.77 16.26
CA GLN A 81 -3.41 -0.30 17.02
C GLN A 81 -1.99 -0.63 16.53
N ALA A 82 -1.70 -0.40 15.25
CA ALA A 82 -0.42 -0.75 14.66
C ALA A 82 0.74 0.08 15.19
N VAL A 83 1.87 -0.59 15.40
CA VAL A 83 3.16 0.04 15.64
C VAL A 83 4.06 -0.20 14.44
N TYR A 84 4.60 0.89 13.87
CA TYR A 84 5.54 0.78 12.75
C TYR A 84 6.82 0.07 13.19
N ARG A 85 7.23 -0.94 12.41
CA ARG A 85 8.46 -1.67 12.61
C ARG A 85 9.02 -2.15 11.28
N TYR A 86 10.32 -2.05 11.08
CA TYR A 86 10.99 -2.69 9.95
C TYR A 86 10.81 -4.20 9.99
N MET A 87 10.52 -4.77 8.82
CA MET A 87 10.24 -6.18 8.65
C MET A 87 11.47 -6.93 8.11
N PRO A 88 11.61 -8.24 8.42
CA PRO A 88 12.48 -9.11 7.66
C PRO A 88 12.01 -9.19 6.20
N PRO A 89 12.83 -9.76 5.30
CA PRO A 89 12.39 -9.99 3.92
C PRO A 89 11.05 -10.76 3.87
N TYR A 90 10.08 -10.26 3.12
CA TYR A 90 8.71 -10.81 3.10
C TYR A 90 8.66 -12.27 2.69
N LEU A 91 9.58 -12.70 1.81
CA LEU A 91 9.71 -14.10 1.42
C LEU A 91 9.97 -15.08 2.58
N THR A 92 10.42 -14.57 3.74
CA THR A 92 10.63 -15.39 4.95
C THR A 92 9.37 -15.50 5.81
N VAL A 93 8.31 -14.83 5.45
CA VAL A 93 7.03 -14.81 6.17
C VAL A 93 5.97 -15.52 5.33
N THR A 94 5.33 -16.52 5.89
CA THR A 94 4.35 -17.35 5.18
C THR A 94 3.07 -16.55 4.83
N ASN A 95 2.58 -15.73 5.78
CA ASN A 95 1.39 -14.90 5.61
C ASN A 95 1.60 -13.58 6.35
N LEU A 96 1.72 -12.49 5.61
CA LEU A 96 1.99 -11.17 6.19
C LEU A 96 0.85 -10.63 7.07
N PRO A 97 -0.44 -10.72 6.67
CA PRO A 97 -1.54 -10.31 7.54
C PRO A 97 -1.60 -11.06 8.87
N GLU A 98 -1.42 -12.38 8.88
CA GLU A 98 -1.39 -13.15 10.13
C GLU A 98 -0.17 -12.83 10.99
N TYR A 99 0.99 -12.65 10.35
CA TYR A 99 2.19 -12.19 11.04
C TYR A 99 1.95 -10.82 11.71
N PHE A 100 1.36 -9.88 10.97
CA PHE A 100 1.01 -8.57 11.53
C PHE A 100 0.08 -8.70 12.73
N MET A 101 -0.96 -9.52 12.62
CA MET A 101 -1.94 -9.71 13.69
C MET A 101 -1.35 -10.35 14.94
N SER A 102 -0.28 -11.12 14.84
CA SER A 102 0.38 -11.74 16.00
C SER A 102 1.00 -10.74 16.97
N GLY A 103 1.26 -9.51 16.54
CA GLY A 103 1.91 -8.49 17.37
C GLY A 103 1.56 -7.06 17.01
N LEU A 104 0.69 -6.83 16.04
CA LEU A 104 0.28 -5.53 15.51
C LEU A 104 1.48 -4.64 15.15
N ARG A 105 2.52 -5.26 14.59
CA ARG A 105 3.77 -4.59 14.22
C ARG A 105 4.12 -4.91 12.79
N GLY A 106 4.35 -3.88 11.99
CA GLY A 106 4.71 -4.03 10.60
C GLY A 106 5.13 -2.70 9.96
N ASP A 107 5.83 -2.81 8.86
CA ASP A 107 6.16 -1.65 8.03
C ASP A 107 4.96 -1.22 7.16
N CYS A 108 5.18 -0.23 6.29
CA CYS A 108 4.14 0.28 5.40
C CYS A 108 3.52 -0.82 4.54
N GLY A 109 4.34 -1.72 3.99
CA GLY A 109 3.89 -2.80 3.15
C GLY A 109 3.04 -3.83 3.88
N VAL A 110 3.45 -4.25 5.06
CA VAL A 110 2.67 -5.20 5.87
C VAL A 110 1.32 -4.62 6.28
N GLN A 111 1.28 -3.35 6.66
CA GLN A 111 0.03 -2.68 6.99
C GLN A 111 -0.88 -2.55 5.75
N ALA A 112 -0.31 -2.21 4.59
CA ALA A 112 -1.07 -2.10 3.34
C ALA A 112 -1.65 -3.45 2.90
N ILE A 113 -0.85 -4.53 2.92
CA ILE A 113 -1.33 -5.85 2.50
C ILE A 113 -2.38 -6.41 3.46
N THR A 114 -2.28 -6.09 4.75
CA THR A 114 -3.31 -6.43 5.74
C THR A 114 -4.63 -5.71 5.45
N PHE A 115 -4.58 -4.42 5.18
CA PHE A 115 -5.75 -3.64 4.77
C PHE A 115 -6.40 -4.23 3.51
N ILE A 116 -5.60 -4.53 2.49
CA ILE A 116 -6.06 -5.12 1.23
C ILE A 116 -6.75 -6.46 1.48
N THR A 117 -6.14 -7.34 2.26
CA THR A 117 -6.70 -8.66 2.55
C THR A 117 -8.05 -8.55 3.26
N LEU A 118 -8.16 -7.70 4.27
CA LEU A 118 -9.40 -7.49 5.02
C LEU A 118 -10.48 -6.82 4.15
N CYS A 119 -10.12 -5.87 3.28
CA CYS A 119 -11.05 -5.27 2.33
C CYS A 119 -11.59 -6.32 1.35
N ARG A 120 -10.72 -7.13 0.75
CA ARG A 120 -11.13 -8.20 -0.18
C ARG A 120 -12.03 -9.23 0.49
N LEU A 121 -11.75 -9.62 1.72
CA LEU A 121 -12.63 -10.48 2.54
C LEU A 121 -14.03 -9.89 2.75
N CYS A 122 -14.13 -8.57 2.74
CA CYS A 122 -15.41 -7.85 2.86
C CYS A 122 -16.06 -7.54 1.50
N GLY A 123 -15.52 -8.08 0.39
CA GLY A 123 -16.02 -7.84 -0.96
C GLY A 123 -15.67 -6.45 -1.52
N ILE A 124 -14.67 -5.78 -0.97
CA ILE A 124 -14.21 -4.47 -1.43
C ILE A 124 -12.97 -4.68 -2.30
N PRO A 125 -13.00 -4.28 -3.59
CA PRO A 125 -11.83 -4.35 -4.44
C PRO A 125 -10.66 -3.56 -3.85
N ALA A 126 -9.51 -4.20 -3.74
CA ALA A 126 -8.34 -3.54 -3.17
C ALA A 126 -7.04 -4.03 -3.81
N LYS A 127 -6.12 -3.11 -4.03
CA LYS A 127 -4.83 -3.32 -4.69
C LYS A 127 -3.68 -2.72 -3.91
N TRP A 128 -2.53 -3.32 -4.13
CA TRP A 128 -1.24 -2.79 -3.74
C TRP A 128 -0.82 -1.63 -4.64
N GLN A 129 -0.12 -0.68 -4.06
CA GLN A 129 0.68 0.27 -4.79
C GLN A 129 1.95 0.60 -4.01
N ALA A 130 3.07 0.61 -4.71
CA ALA A 130 4.38 0.94 -4.17
C ALA A 130 5.11 1.94 -5.07
N GLY A 131 6.01 2.71 -4.49
CA GLY A 131 6.79 3.67 -5.24
C GLY A 131 7.68 4.53 -4.37
N LEU A 132 7.92 5.75 -4.82
CA LEU A 132 8.73 6.73 -4.11
C LEU A 132 7.83 7.76 -3.41
N TYR A 133 8.15 8.04 -2.16
CA TYR A 133 7.76 9.24 -1.48
C TYR A 133 8.80 10.31 -1.79
N THR A 134 8.41 11.35 -2.51
CA THR A 134 9.34 12.31 -3.13
C THR A 134 9.33 13.67 -2.48
N LYS A 135 8.86 13.75 -1.23
CA LYS A 135 8.90 14.99 -0.48
C LYS A 135 10.34 15.48 -0.36
N PRO A 136 10.61 16.76 -0.64
CA PRO A 136 11.94 17.34 -0.45
C PRO A 136 12.45 17.10 0.97
N ASP A 137 13.73 16.73 1.08
CA ASP A 137 14.45 16.45 2.32
C ASP A 137 13.96 15.21 3.12
N ASP A 138 12.95 14.48 2.61
CA ASP A 138 12.41 13.27 3.24
C ASP A 138 12.00 12.24 2.17
N ALA A 139 12.83 12.05 1.16
CA ALA A 139 12.55 11.13 0.07
C ALA A 139 12.86 9.69 0.46
N GLY A 140 12.02 8.77 0.03
CA GLY A 140 12.20 7.35 0.30
C GLY A 140 11.23 6.48 -0.48
N HIS A 141 11.37 5.17 -0.34
CA HIS A 141 10.39 4.24 -0.87
C HIS A 141 9.24 4.08 0.12
N HIS A 142 8.05 3.84 -0.42
CA HIS A 142 6.86 3.70 0.40
C HIS A 142 5.80 2.84 -0.30
N ASP A 143 4.97 2.19 0.53
CA ASP A 143 3.89 1.32 0.09
C ASP A 143 2.57 1.80 0.69
N TRP A 144 1.50 1.69 -0.09
CA TRP A 144 0.14 2.03 0.32
C TRP A 144 -0.88 1.14 -0.37
N ALA A 145 -2.11 1.20 0.09
CA ALA A 145 -3.21 0.49 -0.53
C ALA A 145 -4.07 1.41 -1.39
N ARG A 146 -4.72 0.81 -2.39
CA ARG A 146 -5.85 1.39 -3.11
C ARG A 146 -7.06 0.51 -2.86
N PHE A 147 -8.23 1.12 -2.73
CA PHE A 147 -9.49 0.40 -2.64
C PHE A 147 -10.55 1.10 -3.50
N TYR A 148 -11.48 0.34 -4.03
CA TYR A 148 -12.48 0.86 -4.97
C TYR A 148 -13.84 0.96 -4.32
N ILE A 149 -14.47 2.13 -4.44
CA ILE A 149 -15.84 2.39 -3.98
C ILE A 149 -16.62 3.11 -5.10
N ALA A 150 -17.67 2.49 -5.62
CA ALA A 150 -18.56 3.19 -6.55
C ALA A 150 -19.45 4.20 -5.80
N PRO A 151 -19.63 5.43 -6.32
CA PRO A 151 -19.24 5.92 -7.63
C PRO A 151 -17.85 6.59 -7.69
N TYR A 152 -17.10 6.64 -6.58
CA TYR A 152 -15.85 7.41 -6.47
C TYR A 152 -14.67 6.84 -7.26
N GLY A 153 -14.69 5.53 -7.55
CA GLY A 153 -13.57 4.87 -8.17
C GLY A 153 -12.49 4.45 -7.16
N TRP A 154 -11.22 4.48 -7.60
CA TRP A 154 -10.09 4.12 -6.76
C TRP A 154 -9.75 5.22 -5.76
N LEU A 155 -9.87 4.89 -4.50
CA LEU A 155 -9.44 5.68 -3.34
C LEU A 155 -8.13 5.11 -2.78
N TYR A 156 -7.49 5.84 -1.89
CA TYR A 156 -6.22 5.45 -1.29
C TYR A 156 -6.37 5.18 0.20
N ALA A 157 -5.51 4.31 0.73
CA ALA A 157 -5.35 4.13 2.18
C ALA A 157 -3.87 3.97 2.52
N ASP A 158 -3.32 4.91 3.27
CA ASP A 158 -2.00 4.80 3.85
C ASP A 158 -2.10 4.55 5.36
N CYS A 159 -2.11 3.28 5.74
CA CYS A 159 -2.27 2.90 7.14
C CYS A 159 -1.05 3.31 7.99
N SER A 160 0.16 3.34 7.44
CA SER A 160 1.35 3.66 8.21
C SER A 160 1.48 5.15 8.51
N PHE A 161 1.25 6.02 7.52
CA PHE A 161 1.21 7.47 7.72
C PHE A 161 -0.03 7.89 8.52
N GLY A 162 -1.18 7.26 8.25
CA GLY A 162 -2.39 7.45 9.03
C GLY A 162 -2.19 7.09 10.50
N GLY A 163 -1.61 5.93 10.78
CA GLY A 163 -1.29 5.51 12.14
C GLY A 163 -0.27 6.42 12.84
N SER A 164 0.68 6.96 12.09
CA SER A 164 1.62 7.96 12.60
C SER A 164 0.91 9.27 12.97
N ALA A 165 0.01 9.73 12.10
CA ALA A 165 -0.80 10.93 12.35
C ALA A 165 -1.72 10.74 13.57
N PHE A 166 -2.39 9.58 13.69
CA PHE A 166 -3.23 9.25 14.84
C PHE A 166 -2.45 9.31 16.14
N ARG A 167 -1.28 8.69 16.22
CA ARG A 167 -0.43 8.72 17.42
C ARG A 167 0.10 10.12 17.76
N ALA A 168 0.26 10.97 16.76
CA ALA A 168 0.64 12.37 16.96
C ALA A 168 -0.55 13.29 17.37
N GLY A 169 -1.78 12.76 17.39
CA GLY A 169 -3.00 13.54 17.67
C GLY A 169 -3.46 14.39 16.49
N ASP A 170 -2.87 14.22 15.31
CA ASP A 170 -3.25 14.91 14.07
C ASP A 170 -4.39 14.17 13.39
N LEU A 171 -5.61 14.37 13.86
CA LEU A 171 -6.80 13.67 13.38
C LEU A 171 -7.20 14.09 11.95
N ASP A 172 -6.91 15.32 11.56
CA ASP A 172 -7.18 15.78 10.18
C ASP A 172 -6.31 15.03 9.19
N ARG A 173 -5.04 14.90 9.48
CA ARG A 173 -4.09 14.13 8.67
C ARG A 173 -4.39 12.62 8.71
N TRP A 174 -4.80 12.08 9.84
CA TRP A 174 -5.27 10.70 9.95
C TRP A 174 -6.47 10.45 9.03
N ASN A 175 -7.47 11.34 9.04
CA ASN A 175 -8.63 11.25 8.17
C ASN A 175 -8.27 11.43 6.69
N PHE A 176 -7.31 12.31 6.38
CA PHE A 176 -6.83 12.53 5.02
C PHE A 176 -6.29 11.26 4.37
N TYR A 177 -5.51 10.46 5.09
CA TYR A 177 -4.93 9.22 4.57
C TYR A 177 -5.95 8.08 4.39
N PHE A 178 -7.20 8.30 4.68
CA PHE A 178 -8.31 7.47 4.26
C PHE A 178 -9.05 8.15 3.10
N GLY A 179 -8.75 7.73 1.90
CA GLY A 179 -9.28 8.25 0.64
C GLY A 179 -8.24 8.99 -0.21
N ASN A 180 -7.23 9.60 0.39
CA ASN A 180 -6.32 10.52 -0.26
C ASN A 180 -4.85 10.22 -0.01
N LEU A 181 -3.99 10.76 -0.90
CA LEU A 181 -2.56 10.87 -0.73
C LEU A 181 -2.11 12.29 -1.11
N GLU A 182 -1.03 12.74 -0.50
CA GLU A 182 -0.35 13.98 -0.89
C GLU A 182 0.39 13.82 -2.23
N PRO A 183 0.67 14.91 -2.97
CA PRO A 183 1.27 14.85 -4.30
C PRO A 183 2.78 14.53 -4.30
N TRP A 184 3.24 13.80 -3.29
CA TRP A 184 4.62 13.32 -3.17
C TRP A 184 4.76 11.83 -3.47
N ARG A 185 3.68 11.19 -3.99
CA ARG A 185 3.64 9.75 -4.24
C ARG A 185 3.84 9.45 -5.71
N LEU A 186 5.05 9.07 -6.09
CA LEU A 186 5.33 8.55 -7.42
C LEU A 186 5.08 7.03 -7.44
N PRO A 187 3.96 6.55 -8.00
CA PRO A 187 3.71 5.12 -8.09
C PRO A 187 4.63 4.49 -9.14
N MET A 188 5.30 3.41 -8.77
CA MET A 188 6.19 2.66 -9.66
C MET A 188 5.70 1.24 -9.89
N CYS A 189 4.87 0.71 -8.99
CA CYS A 189 4.27 -0.61 -9.08
C CYS A 189 2.85 -0.56 -8.53
N SER A 190 1.91 -1.19 -9.22
CA SER A 190 0.50 -1.27 -8.80
C SER A 190 0.03 -2.69 -8.54
N ASP A 191 0.93 -3.67 -8.60
CA ASP A 191 0.64 -5.06 -8.35
C ASP A 191 1.65 -5.67 -7.37
N PHE A 192 1.15 -6.60 -6.58
CA PHE A 192 1.93 -7.31 -5.57
C PHE A 192 2.36 -8.67 -6.11
N GLN A 193 3.65 -9.01 -5.96
CA GLN A 193 4.23 -10.31 -6.33
C GLN A 193 4.03 -10.75 -7.80
N GLN A 194 4.02 -9.80 -8.72
CA GLN A 194 4.00 -10.11 -10.14
C GLN A 194 5.37 -10.51 -10.66
N GLU A 195 5.38 -11.32 -11.71
CA GLU A 195 6.61 -11.63 -12.42
C GLU A 195 7.16 -10.41 -13.15
N PHE A 196 8.49 -10.29 -13.16
CA PHE A 196 9.14 -9.20 -13.90
C PHE A 196 9.18 -9.50 -15.38
N ASN A 197 9.10 -8.46 -16.20
CA ASN A 197 9.38 -8.54 -17.62
C ASN A 197 10.53 -7.58 -17.99
N PRO A 198 11.72 -8.06 -18.33
CA PRO A 198 12.13 -9.49 -18.43
C PRO A 198 12.19 -10.17 -17.04
N PRO A 199 12.05 -11.52 -17.01
CA PRO A 199 12.08 -12.28 -15.77
C PRO A 199 13.45 -12.16 -15.08
N ARG A 200 13.43 -12.20 -13.76
CA ARG A 200 14.66 -12.14 -12.96
C ARG A 200 15.55 -13.35 -13.21
N ARG A 201 16.85 -13.10 -13.28
CA ARG A 201 17.86 -14.16 -13.37
C ARG A 201 18.39 -14.61 -12.00
N PHE A 202 18.21 -13.78 -10.95
CA PHE A 202 18.74 -14.01 -9.62
C PHE A 202 17.67 -13.80 -8.56
N ILE A 203 17.71 -14.62 -7.51
CA ILE A 203 16.85 -14.45 -6.35
C ILE A 203 17.31 -13.19 -5.59
N ARG A 204 16.35 -12.35 -5.21
CA ARG A 204 16.57 -11.23 -4.31
C ARG A 204 15.94 -11.56 -2.96
N TYR A 205 16.64 -11.21 -1.90
CA TYR A 205 16.15 -11.37 -0.54
C TYR A 205 15.35 -10.16 -0.05
N ASP A 206 15.40 -9.06 -0.79
CA ASP A 206 14.57 -7.90 -0.50
C ASP A 206 13.08 -8.23 -0.74
N PRO A 207 12.17 -7.49 -0.10
CA PRO A 207 10.76 -7.59 -0.45
C PRO A 207 10.59 -7.25 -1.93
N TYR A 208 10.25 -8.23 -2.74
CA TYR A 208 10.07 -8.07 -4.19
C TYR A 208 9.01 -7.06 -4.55
N ASP A 209 8.15 -6.85 -3.61
CA ASP A 209 6.95 -6.08 -3.66
C ASP A 209 7.24 -4.59 -3.62
N LYS A 210 8.39 -4.21 -3.11
CA LYS A 210 8.89 -2.85 -3.09
C LYS A 210 9.79 -2.62 -4.30
N ILE A 211 9.18 -2.53 -5.48
CA ILE A 211 9.87 -2.10 -6.69
C ILE A 211 10.21 -0.61 -6.51
N GLY A 212 11.40 -0.30 -6.25
CA GLY A 212 11.94 1.00 -5.86
C GLY A 212 13.10 0.80 -4.89
N ARG A 213 13.15 -0.36 -4.26
CA ARG A 213 14.34 -0.86 -3.57
C ARG A 213 15.29 -1.62 -4.53
N ALA A 214 15.47 -1.17 -5.74
CA ALA A 214 16.69 -1.51 -6.45
C ALA A 214 17.82 -0.87 -5.67
N SER A 215 18.49 -1.67 -4.83
CA SER A 215 19.62 -1.29 -3.98
C SER A 215 19.63 0.19 -3.56
N CYS A 216 18.97 0.52 -2.48
CA CYS A 216 18.90 1.87 -1.91
C CYS A 216 20.24 2.33 -1.31
N ARG A 217 21.34 2.08 -1.98
CA ARG A 217 22.61 2.75 -1.75
C ARG A 217 22.83 3.89 -2.74
N GLU A 218 21.95 4.04 -3.72
CA GLU A 218 22.00 5.13 -4.67
C GLU A 218 21.15 6.29 -4.16
N ARG A 219 21.80 7.42 -4.04
CA ARG A 219 21.22 8.68 -3.60
C ARG A 219 20.20 9.14 -4.63
N VAL A 220 18.94 9.20 -4.26
CA VAL A 220 17.93 9.89 -5.06
C VAL A 220 18.13 11.38 -4.86
N GLU A 221 18.71 12.06 -5.83
CA GLU A 221 18.75 13.52 -5.86
C GLU A 221 17.47 14.03 -6.52
N ILE A 222 16.64 14.68 -5.73
CA ILE A 222 15.44 15.35 -6.24
C ILE A 222 15.86 16.74 -6.68
N LEU A 223 15.99 16.93 -7.99
CA LEU A 223 16.23 18.24 -8.58
C LEU A 223 14.92 19.04 -8.53
N ARG A 224 14.95 20.18 -7.88
CA ARG A 224 13.85 21.15 -7.92
C ARG A 224 13.94 21.93 -9.23
N SER A 225 12.86 21.94 -9.99
CA SER A 225 12.70 22.99 -11.00
C SER A 225 12.56 24.35 -10.33
N PRO A 226 13.15 25.41 -10.87
CA PRO A 226 13.08 26.75 -10.34
C PRO A 226 11.65 27.30 -10.31
#